data_0fd7974f1c366ee1f79bfbad61e334e4
#
_entry.id   0fd7974f1c366ee1f79bfbad61e334e4
#
_cell.length_a   1.000
_cell.length_b   1.000
_cell.length_c   1.000
_cell.angle_alpha   90.00
_cell.angle_beta   90.00
_cell.angle_gamma   90.00
#
_symmetry.space_group_name_H-M   'P 1'
#
loop_
_entity.id
_entity.type
_entity.pdbx_description
1 polymer ?
#
loop_
_entity_poly.entity_id
_entity_poly.type
_entity_poly.pdbx_seq_one_letter_code
_entity_poly.pdbx_strand_id
1 'polypeptide(L)'
;YQTDEKGIIRVLSPSLYRLTGWSPDELIGKPVTDVYVSPNDQGGLLAEISPNGFLRDYEVFLKKKDGTQAYASLTASIFTDPDGRPCGIAGTLRDITERKQAEEERKQSFERLRKVLGATVQSISMTVEMKDPYTAGHQQRVSDLARAIATEMGLSADRREFIRTASSIHDIGKISIPSEILSKPTKLTDLEFSLIKTHSQSGYDILKDIDFPWPVADVVLQHHERMNGSGYPQGLKGDDILLEARIMAVADVVEAIGSHRPYRPSLGIDFALEEISRNKGILYDADVVDACLKLFQEKSYTLLVLKK
;
A
#
# COMPACT_ATOMS: atom_id res chain seq x y z
N TYR A 1 22.39 -2.84 -35.99
CA TYR A 1 22.35 -1.63 -36.80
C TYR A 1 23.66 -0.82 -36.66
N GLN A 2 23.91 0.00 -37.64
CA GLN A 2 25.00 1.00 -37.57
C GLN A 2 24.49 2.33 -38.11
N THR A 3 24.89 3.43 -37.45
CA THR A 3 24.67 4.79 -37.92
C THR A 3 26.00 5.50 -38.16
N ASP A 4 26.02 6.56 -38.93
CA ASP A 4 27.14 7.47 -38.99
C ASP A 4 27.14 8.48 -37.83
N GLU A 5 28.12 9.41 -37.82
CA GLU A 5 28.24 10.46 -36.78
C GLU A 5 27.02 11.40 -36.70
N LYS A 6 26.25 11.51 -37.79
CA LYS A 6 25.03 12.33 -37.87
C LYS A 6 23.79 11.55 -37.47
N GLY A 7 23.93 10.27 -37.05
CA GLY A 7 22.80 9.40 -36.68
C GLY A 7 22.01 8.85 -37.88
N ILE A 8 22.61 8.93 -39.10
CA ILE A 8 21.98 8.36 -40.30
C ILE A 8 22.25 6.86 -40.34
N ILE A 9 21.24 6.08 -40.55
CA ILE A 9 21.29 4.61 -40.60
C ILE A 9 22.07 4.19 -41.84
N ARG A 10 23.13 3.41 -41.66
CA ARG A 10 23.99 2.91 -42.75
C ARG A 10 23.89 1.42 -42.94
N VAL A 11 23.69 0.69 -41.87
CA VAL A 11 23.51 -0.78 -41.87
C VAL A 11 22.34 -1.18 -40.99
N LEU A 12 21.50 -2.06 -41.51
CA LEU A 12 20.40 -2.69 -40.75
C LEU A 12 20.37 -4.18 -41.02
N SER A 13 20.17 -4.94 -39.94
CA SER A 13 19.87 -6.36 -40.06
C SER A 13 18.43 -6.57 -40.58
N PRO A 14 18.18 -7.54 -41.45
CA PRO A 14 16.82 -7.92 -41.88
C PRO A 14 15.87 -8.31 -40.72
N SER A 15 16.42 -8.69 -39.57
CA SER A 15 15.65 -9.02 -38.38
C SER A 15 14.86 -7.84 -37.82
N LEU A 16 15.27 -6.59 -38.10
CA LEU A 16 14.56 -5.40 -37.67
C LEU A 16 13.13 -5.33 -38.25
N TYR A 17 12.92 -5.88 -39.43
CA TYR A 17 11.59 -5.97 -40.06
C TYR A 17 10.59 -6.71 -39.16
N ARG A 18 11.02 -7.78 -38.50
CA ARG A 18 10.14 -8.52 -37.56
C ARG A 18 9.76 -7.72 -36.35
N LEU A 19 10.65 -6.85 -35.88
CA LEU A 19 10.42 -6.01 -34.71
C LEU A 19 9.56 -4.78 -35.03
N THR A 20 9.82 -4.11 -36.15
CA THR A 20 9.23 -2.80 -36.45
C THR A 20 8.30 -2.76 -37.66
N GLY A 21 8.31 -3.79 -38.52
CA GLY A 21 7.59 -3.79 -39.79
C GLY A 21 8.22 -2.93 -40.87
N TRP A 22 9.34 -2.25 -40.61
CA TRP A 22 10.10 -1.47 -41.61
C TRP A 22 11.14 -2.36 -42.26
N SER A 23 11.20 -2.34 -43.59
CA SER A 23 12.29 -3.01 -44.30
C SER A 23 13.60 -2.20 -44.21
N PRO A 24 14.79 -2.84 -44.31
CA PRO A 24 16.05 -2.14 -44.32
C PRO A 24 16.12 -1.05 -45.43
N ASP A 25 15.58 -1.33 -46.60
CA ASP A 25 15.60 -0.39 -47.75
C ASP A 25 14.78 0.89 -47.48
N GLU A 26 13.81 0.81 -46.60
CA GLU A 26 12.98 1.96 -46.21
C GLU A 26 13.66 2.85 -45.18
N LEU A 27 14.62 2.33 -44.42
CA LEU A 27 15.26 3.04 -43.28
C LEU A 27 16.70 3.40 -43.55
N ILE A 28 17.46 2.68 -44.41
CA ILE A 28 18.84 3.03 -44.75
C ILE A 28 18.85 4.41 -45.40
N GLY A 29 19.73 5.27 -44.91
CA GLY A 29 19.85 6.66 -45.33
C GLY A 29 18.94 7.65 -44.61
N LYS A 30 18.06 7.16 -43.71
CA LYS A 30 17.20 8.00 -42.86
C LYS A 30 17.82 8.20 -41.46
N PRO A 31 17.44 9.27 -40.75
CA PRO A 31 17.83 9.44 -39.36
C PRO A 31 17.24 8.32 -38.47
N VAL A 32 18.01 7.83 -37.50
CA VAL A 32 17.57 6.83 -36.54
C VAL A 32 16.40 7.34 -35.67
N THR A 33 16.27 8.66 -35.54
CA THR A 33 15.13 9.31 -34.85
C THR A 33 13.78 9.01 -35.46
N ASP A 34 13.71 8.65 -36.73
CA ASP A 34 12.43 8.30 -37.39
C ASP A 34 11.83 7.01 -36.83
N VAL A 35 12.65 6.18 -36.20
CA VAL A 35 12.25 4.89 -35.60
C VAL A 35 11.99 5.00 -34.10
N TYR A 36 12.39 6.09 -33.44
CA TYR A 36 12.08 6.32 -32.03
C TYR A 36 10.71 6.98 -31.82
N VAL A 37 10.04 6.66 -30.72
CA VAL A 37 8.76 7.30 -30.36
C VAL A 37 8.98 8.72 -29.89
N SER A 38 10.05 8.99 -29.15
CA SER A 38 10.41 10.31 -28.66
C SER A 38 11.74 10.76 -29.24
N PRO A 39 11.82 11.96 -29.83
CA PRO A 39 13.10 12.54 -30.27
C PRO A 39 14.13 12.70 -29.13
N ASN A 40 13.67 12.82 -27.89
CA ASN A 40 14.53 12.92 -26.71
C ASN A 40 15.22 11.60 -26.35
N ASP A 41 14.72 10.45 -26.84
CA ASP A 41 15.34 9.16 -26.60
C ASP A 41 16.75 9.09 -27.20
N GLN A 42 16.99 9.76 -28.32
CA GLN A 42 18.33 9.86 -28.90
C GLN A 42 19.26 10.76 -28.09
N GLY A 43 18.78 11.90 -27.59
CA GLY A 43 19.56 12.80 -26.73
C GLY A 43 19.99 12.13 -25.40
N GLY A 44 19.11 11.39 -24.79
CA GLY A 44 19.40 10.56 -23.60
C GLY A 44 20.40 9.44 -23.92
N LEU A 45 20.23 8.76 -25.05
CA LEU A 45 21.12 7.70 -25.51
C LEU A 45 22.55 8.19 -25.72
N LEU A 46 22.73 9.30 -26.45
CA LEU A 46 24.04 9.88 -26.69
C LEU A 46 24.70 10.38 -25.40
N ALA A 47 23.95 10.96 -24.49
CA ALA A 47 24.43 11.40 -23.19
C ALA A 47 24.92 10.22 -22.32
N GLU A 48 24.26 9.06 -22.37
CA GLU A 48 24.65 7.87 -21.63
C GLU A 48 25.80 7.08 -22.29
N ILE A 49 25.89 7.06 -23.63
CA ILE A 49 27.01 6.43 -24.33
C ILE A 49 28.31 7.23 -24.15
N SER A 50 28.24 8.58 -24.14
CA SER A 50 29.37 9.49 -24.18
C SER A 50 30.43 9.28 -23.08
N PRO A 51 30.08 9.00 -21.79
CA PRO A 51 31.10 8.86 -20.75
C PRO A 51 31.92 7.57 -20.84
N ASN A 52 31.34 6.47 -21.35
CA ASN A 52 31.93 5.13 -21.30
C ASN A 52 32.20 4.53 -22.70
N GLY A 53 31.75 5.18 -23.77
CA GLY A 53 31.87 4.68 -25.15
C GLY A 53 30.93 3.50 -25.46
N PHE A 54 30.15 3.01 -24.52
CA PHE A 54 29.15 1.94 -24.72
C PHE A 54 27.94 2.09 -23.81
N LEU A 55 26.85 1.46 -24.21
CA LEU A 55 25.59 1.38 -23.47
C LEU A 55 25.11 -0.08 -23.50
N ARG A 56 24.56 -0.56 -22.38
CA ARG A 56 24.03 -1.92 -22.29
C ARG A 56 22.62 -1.92 -21.70
N ASP A 57 21.76 -2.75 -22.30
CA ASP A 57 20.39 -3.02 -21.85
C ASP A 57 19.54 -1.76 -21.63
N TYR A 58 19.77 -0.72 -22.44
CA TYR A 58 18.97 0.51 -22.40
C TYR A 58 17.61 0.29 -23.08
N GLU A 59 16.53 0.55 -22.37
CA GLU A 59 15.18 0.35 -22.87
C GLU A 59 14.74 1.53 -23.75
N VAL A 60 14.29 1.25 -24.95
CA VAL A 60 13.82 2.24 -25.92
C VAL A 60 12.45 1.86 -26.47
N PHE A 61 11.70 2.88 -26.89
CA PHE A 61 10.41 2.71 -27.57
C PHE A 61 10.61 2.93 -29.06
N LEU A 62 10.29 1.93 -29.85
CA LEU A 62 10.38 1.99 -31.31
C LEU A 62 8.99 2.16 -31.91
N LYS A 63 8.89 3.02 -32.90
CA LYS A 63 7.69 3.23 -33.70
C LYS A 63 7.61 2.18 -34.80
N LYS A 64 6.58 1.35 -34.79
CA LYS A 64 6.32 0.40 -35.88
C LYS A 64 5.71 1.09 -37.09
N LYS A 65 5.81 0.44 -38.25
CA LYS A 65 5.26 0.93 -39.52
C LYS A 65 3.73 1.07 -39.47
N ASP A 66 3.04 0.22 -38.71
CA ASP A 66 1.59 0.26 -38.51
C ASP A 66 1.14 1.34 -37.50
N GLY A 67 2.07 2.13 -36.97
CA GLY A 67 1.79 3.17 -35.97
C GLY A 67 1.77 2.69 -34.53
N THR A 68 1.83 1.38 -34.27
CA THR A 68 1.98 0.83 -32.92
C THR A 68 3.41 0.97 -32.40
N GLN A 69 3.64 0.62 -31.15
CA GLN A 69 4.95 0.70 -30.50
C GLN A 69 5.52 -0.67 -30.21
N ALA A 70 6.86 -0.79 -30.26
CA ALA A 70 7.60 -1.94 -29.75
C ALA A 70 8.55 -1.49 -28.64
N TYR A 71 8.74 -2.36 -27.66
CA TYR A 71 9.76 -2.18 -26.63
C TYR A 71 11.03 -2.92 -27.06
N ALA A 72 12.15 -2.23 -27.08
CA ALA A 72 13.43 -2.84 -27.38
C ALA A 72 14.46 -2.53 -26.29
N SER A 73 15.31 -3.51 -25.97
CA SER A 73 16.54 -3.32 -25.21
C SER A 73 17.67 -3.10 -26.19
N LEU A 74 18.34 -1.96 -26.04
CA LEU A 74 19.44 -1.50 -26.89
C LEU A 74 20.76 -1.74 -26.16
N THR A 75 21.70 -2.38 -26.88
CA THR A 75 23.12 -2.40 -26.52
C THR A 75 23.89 -1.77 -27.68
N ALA A 76 24.65 -0.73 -27.39
CA ALA A 76 25.32 0.06 -28.43
C ALA A 76 26.71 0.50 -27.98
N SER A 77 27.61 0.72 -28.96
CA SER A 77 28.94 1.28 -28.74
C SER A 77 29.30 2.25 -29.86
N ILE A 78 30.16 3.22 -29.53
CA ILE A 78 30.79 4.07 -30.51
C ILE A 78 31.86 3.24 -31.19
N PHE A 79 31.92 3.25 -32.53
CA PHE A 79 33.01 2.69 -33.27
C PHE A 79 33.87 3.81 -33.92
N THR A 80 35.14 3.54 -34.05
CA THR A 80 36.15 4.53 -34.52
C THR A 80 36.80 4.08 -35.81
N ASP A 81 37.36 5.04 -36.57
CA ASP A 81 38.25 4.79 -37.69
C ASP A 81 39.64 4.33 -37.21
N PRO A 82 40.56 3.93 -38.14
CA PRO A 82 41.91 3.56 -37.76
C PRO A 82 42.72 4.66 -37.05
N ASP A 83 42.33 5.92 -37.21
CA ASP A 83 42.94 7.07 -36.55
C ASP A 83 42.33 7.36 -35.16
N GLY A 84 41.39 6.54 -34.72
CA GLY A 84 40.71 6.66 -33.41
C GLY A 84 39.59 7.69 -33.35
N ARG A 85 39.14 8.23 -34.50
CA ARG A 85 38.03 9.20 -34.53
C ARG A 85 36.69 8.49 -34.54
N PRO A 86 35.71 8.97 -33.78
CA PRO A 86 34.34 8.39 -33.79
C PRO A 86 33.76 8.43 -35.22
N CYS A 87 33.28 7.30 -35.70
CA CYS A 87 32.63 7.14 -37.01
C CYS A 87 31.13 6.96 -36.94
N GLY A 88 30.62 6.63 -35.76
CA GLY A 88 29.21 6.38 -35.58
C GLY A 88 28.93 5.43 -34.42
N ILE A 89 27.70 4.92 -34.40
CA ILE A 89 27.21 4.00 -33.35
C ILE A 89 26.85 2.67 -34.01
N ALA A 90 27.35 1.58 -33.44
CA ALA A 90 26.91 0.22 -33.75
C ALA A 90 26.20 -0.40 -32.56
N GLY A 91 25.09 -1.07 -32.80
CA GLY A 91 24.31 -1.66 -31.71
C GLY A 91 23.40 -2.81 -32.12
N THR A 92 22.87 -3.46 -31.10
CA THR A 92 21.86 -4.53 -31.22
C THR A 92 20.59 -4.11 -30.50
N LEU A 93 19.48 -4.48 -31.09
CA LEU A 93 18.14 -4.30 -30.52
C LEU A 93 17.55 -5.68 -30.22
N ARG A 94 17.14 -5.89 -28.99
CA ARG A 94 16.42 -7.07 -28.56
C ARG A 94 14.96 -6.68 -28.32
N ASP A 95 14.04 -7.40 -28.93
CA ASP A 95 12.62 -7.25 -28.64
C ASP A 95 12.33 -7.68 -27.18
N ILE A 96 11.75 -6.79 -26.41
CA ILE A 96 11.33 -7.02 -25.03
C ILE A 96 9.83 -6.74 -24.85
N THR A 97 9.08 -6.65 -25.96
CA THR A 97 7.65 -6.30 -25.94
C THR A 97 6.83 -7.30 -25.13
N GLU A 98 7.02 -8.61 -25.37
CA GLU A 98 6.33 -9.65 -24.60
C GLU A 98 6.66 -9.58 -23.11
N ARG A 99 7.95 -9.36 -22.78
CA ARG A 99 8.39 -9.21 -21.37
C ARG A 99 7.68 -8.01 -20.72
N LYS A 100 7.63 -6.87 -21.37
CA LYS A 100 6.99 -5.65 -20.86
C LYS A 100 5.47 -5.80 -20.73
N GLN A 101 4.84 -6.44 -21.69
CA GLN A 101 3.41 -6.74 -21.61
C GLN A 101 3.09 -7.66 -20.43
N ALA A 102 3.83 -8.76 -20.28
CA ALA A 102 3.66 -9.67 -19.16
C ALA A 102 3.92 -9.00 -17.79
N GLU A 103 4.91 -8.10 -17.71
CA GLU A 103 5.20 -7.33 -16.50
C GLU A 103 4.04 -6.38 -16.15
N GLU A 104 3.51 -5.67 -17.13
CA GLU A 104 2.38 -4.76 -16.94
C GLU A 104 1.09 -5.52 -16.59
N GLU A 105 0.80 -6.64 -17.28
CA GLU A 105 -0.34 -7.50 -16.96
C GLU A 105 -0.25 -8.07 -15.54
N ARG A 106 0.95 -8.50 -15.13
CA ARG A 106 1.19 -8.97 -13.76
C ARG A 106 0.94 -7.86 -12.74
N LYS A 107 1.41 -6.65 -13.02
CA LYS A 107 1.19 -5.48 -12.16
C LYS A 107 -0.30 -5.15 -12.04
N GLN A 108 -1.01 -5.09 -13.15
CA GLN A 108 -2.45 -4.82 -13.16
C GLN A 108 -3.25 -5.91 -12.46
N SER A 109 -2.89 -7.18 -12.66
CA SER A 109 -3.51 -8.31 -11.98
C SER A 109 -3.28 -8.24 -10.46
N PHE A 110 -2.08 -7.88 -10.03
CA PHE A 110 -1.76 -7.70 -8.62
C PHE A 110 -2.55 -6.54 -7.98
N GLU A 111 -2.63 -5.40 -8.66
CA GLU A 111 -3.42 -4.25 -8.20
C GLU A 111 -4.92 -4.58 -8.12
N ARG A 112 -5.43 -5.32 -9.11
CA ARG A 112 -6.82 -5.79 -9.10
C ARG A 112 -7.09 -6.74 -7.94
N LEU A 113 -6.21 -7.72 -7.71
CA LEU A 113 -6.34 -8.67 -6.60
C LEU A 113 -6.34 -7.93 -5.26
N ARG A 114 -5.41 -6.99 -5.06
CA ARG A 114 -5.34 -6.15 -3.86
C ARG A 114 -6.63 -5.36 -3.62
N LYS A 115 -7.21 -4.80 -4.68
CA LYS A 115 -8.50 -4.09 -4.61
C LYS A 115 -9.65 -5.01 -4.19
N VAL A 116 -9.74 -6.20 -4.78
CA VAL A 116 -10.77 -7.19 -4.46
C VAL A 116 -10.65 -7.67 -3.03
N LEU A 117 -9.43 -8.00 -2.58
CA LEU A 117 -9.18 -8.39 -1.18
C LEU A 117 -9.60 -7.29 -0.20
N GLY A 118 -9.22 -6.04 -0.47
CA GLY A 118 -9.64 -4.90 0.36
C GLY A 118 -11.16 -4.75 0.45
N ALA A 119 -11.85 -4.88 -0.68
CA ALA A 119 -13.32 -4.83 -0.73
C ALA A 119 -13.97 -6.01 0.01
N THR A 120 -13.39 -7.21 -0.07
CA THR A 120 -13.86 -8.39 0.65
C THR A 120 -13.71 -8.21 2.16
N VAL A 121 -12.55 -7.74 2.62
CA VAL A 121 -12.32 -7.42 4.04
C VAL A 121 -13.34 -6.40 4.52
N GLN A 122 -13.58 -5.33 3.77
CA GLN A 122 -14.58 -4.31 4.11
C GLN A 122 -16.00 -4.88 4.17
N SER A 123 -16.38 -5.76 3.24
CA SER A 123 -17.70 -6.39 3.23
C SER A 123 -17.91 -7.30 4.44
N ILE A 124 -16.89 -8.06 4.84
CA ILE A 124 -16.92 -8.89 6.06
C ILE A 124 -17.06 -7.98 7.28
N SER A 125 -16.29 -6.91 7.37
CA SER A 125 -16.36 -5.90 8.43
C SER A 125 -17.78 -5.34 8.58
N MET A 126 -18.38 -4.89 7.47
CA MET A 126 -19.76 -4.40 7.45
C MET A 126 -20.78 -5.46 7.89
N THR A 127 -20.58 -6.73 7.54
CA THR A 127 -21.46 -7.81 7.96
C THR A 127 -21.44 -8.00 9.48
N VAL A 128 -20.27 -7.88 10.11
CA VAL A 128 -20.13 -7.91 11.56
C VAL A 128 -20.77 -6.68 12.21
N GLU A 129 -20.56 -5.48 11.63
CA GLU A 129 -21.20 -4.25 12.11
C GLU A 129 -22.74 -4.30 12.03
N MET A 130 -23.30 -4.99 11.03
CA MET A 130 -24.77 -5.19 10.95
C MET A 130 -25.33 -5.97 12.15
N LYS A 131 -24.51 -6.81 12.79
CA LYS A 131 -24.87 -7.55 13.99
C LYS A 131 -24.80 -6.69 15.25
N ASP A 132 -23.96 -5.68 15.25
CA ASP A 132 -23.84 -4.66 16.30
C ASP A 132 -24.21 -3.28 15.71
N PRO A 133 -25.50 -2.91 15.71
CA PRO A 133 -25.99 -1.71 15.01
C PRO A 133 -25.39 -0.40 15.54
N TYR A 134 -24.59 -0.47 16.61
CA TYR A 134 -23.94 0.69 17.22
C TYR A 134 -22.53 0.95 16.69
N THR A 135 -22.01 0.04 15.88
CA THR A 135 -20.66 0.12 15.34
C THR A 135 -20.63 0.51 13.86
N ALA A 136 -21.74 0.95 13.28
CA ALA A 136 -21.77 1.35 11.86
C ALA A 136 -20.68 2.38 11.54
N GLY A 137 -19.72 1.98 10.69
CA GLY A 137 -18.56 2.76 10.30
C GLY A 137 -17.50 2.95 11.40
N HIS A 138 -17.65 2.33 12.55
CA HIS A 138 -16.66 2.35 13.64
C HIS A 138 -15.31 1.80 13.19
N GLN A 139 -15.31 0.59 12.62
CA GLN A 139 -14.07 -0.06 12.18
C GLN A 139 -13.32 0.79 11.14
N GLN A 140 -14.04 1.45 10.24
CA GLN A 140 -13.43 2.35 9.27
C GLN A 140 -12.79 3.58 9.95
N ARG A 141 -13.50 4.21 10.90
CA ARG A 141 -12.97 5.37 11.62
C ARG A 141 -11.79 5.02 12.51
N VAL A 142 -11.83 3.86 13.19
CA VAL A 142 -10.69 3.33 13.95
C VAL A 142 -9.49 3.09 13.02
N SER A 143 -9.72 2.46 11.88
CA SER A 143 -8.68 2.17 10.89
C SER A 143 -8.05 3.46 10.34
N ASP A 144 -8.84 4.48 10.05
CA ASP A 144 -8.36 5.78 9.56
C ASP A 144 -7.54 6.51 10.63
N LEU A 145 -8.01 6.52 11.88
CA LEU A 145 -7.29 7.14 12.99
C LEU A 145 -5.99 6.37 13.31
N ALA A 146 -6.03 5.05 13.39
CA ALA A 146 -4.85 4.22 13.63
C ALA A 146 -3.77 4.44 12.55
N ARG A 147 -4.18 4.51 11.27
CA ARG A 147 -3.29 4.84 10.16
C ARG A 147 -2.71 6.26 10.27
N ALA A 148 -3.51 7.24 10.70
CA ALA A 148 -3.04 8.60 10.91
C ALA A 148 -2.00 8.67 12.04
N ILE A 149 -2.25 7.99 13.17
CA ILE A 149 -1.29 7.85 14.29
C ILE A 149 0.01 7.21 13.79
N ALA A 150 -0.07 6.09 13.08
CA ALA A 150 1.09 5.41 12.52
C ALA A 150 1.89 6.29 11.55
N THR A 151 1.20 7.17 10.79
CA THR A 151 1.85 8.15 9.90
C THR A 151 2.56 9.23 10.69
N GLU A 152 1.95 9.73 11.76
CA GLU A 152 2.55 10.72 12.65
C GLU A 152 3.80 10.19 13.37
N MET A 153 3.78 8.91 13.74
CA MET A 153 4.91 8.19 14.30
C MET A 153 6.03 7.87 13.29
N GLY A 154 5.84 8.18 11.99
CA GLY A 154 6.84 7.94 10.95
C GLY A 154 6.98 6.48 10.53
N LEU A 155 5.98 5.63 10.77
CA LEU A 155 6.03 4.22 10.36
C LEU A 155 6.03 4.09 8.83
N SER A 156 6.68 3.02 8.32
CA SER A 156 6.76 2.71 6.90
C SER A 156 5.38 2.53 6.25
N ALA A 157 5.31 2.69 4.93
CA ALA A 157 4.07 2.48 4.18
C ALA A 157 3.50 1.06 4.39
N ASP A 158 4.37 0.07 4.47
CA ASP A 158 4.02 -1.33 4.73
C ASP A 158 3.38 -1.51 6.11
N ARG A 159 3.98 -0.99 7.17
CA ARG A 159 3.41 -1.04 8.52
C ARG A 159 2.10 -0.27 8.65
N ARG A 160 1.95 0.85 7.95
CA ARG A 160 0.68 1.60 7.90
C ARG A 160 -0.44 0.78 7.24
N GLU A 161 -0.10 0.02 6.18
CA GLU A 161 -1.05 -0.87 5.52
C GLU A 161 -1.44 -2.05 6.40
N PHE A 162 -0.48 -2.61 7.14
CA PHE A 162 -0.72 -3.62 8.17
C PHE A 162 -1.75 -3.13 9.21
N ILE A 163 -1.47 -1.97 9.83
CA ILE A 163 -2.36 -1.36 10.84
C ILE A 163 -3.75 -1.13 10.26
N ARG A 164 -3.84 -0.59 9.03
CA ARG A 164 -5.11 -0.37 8.34
C ARG A 164 -5.90 -1.67 8.20
N THR A 165 -5.25 -2.73 7.75
CA THR A 165 -5.88 -4.04 7.56
C THR A 165 -6.36 -4.63 8.87
N ALA A 166 -5.51 -4.70 9.89
CA ALA A 166 -5.86 -5.25 11.18
C ALA A 166 -7.00 -4.46 11.86
N SER A 167 -6.93 -3.11 11.83
CA SER A 167 -7.96 -2.25 12.43
C SER A 167 -9.31 -2.37 11.73
N SER A 168 -9.34 -2.62 10.41
CA SER A 168 -10.61 -2.75 9.69
C SER A 168 -11.39 -4.03 10.01
N ILE A 169 -10.75 -5.02 10.65
CA ILE A 169 -11.38 -6.32 11.00
C ILE A 169 -11.19 -6.69 12.47
N HIS A 170 -10.73 -5.76 13.32
CA HIS A 170 -10.38 -6.08 14.72
C HIS A 170 -11.51 -6.71 15.50
N ASP A 171 -12.72 -6.32 15.20
CA ASP A 171 -13.96 -6.76 15.85
C ASP A 171 -14.63 -7.98 15.19
N ILE A 172 -13.96 -8.65 14.23
CA ILE A 172 -14.56 -9.77 13.48
C ILE A 172 -15.11 -10.87 14.40
N GLY A 173 -14.47 -11.08 15.54
CA GLY A 173 -14.89 -12.09 16.52
C GLY A 173 -16.23 -11.78 17.19
N LYS A 174 -16.78 -10.57 17.09
CA LYS A 174 -18.13 -10.24 17.56
C LYS A 174 -19.22 -11.06 16.86
N ILE A 175 -18.89 -11.71 15.75
CA ILE A 175 -19.81 -12.62 15.07
C ILE A 175 -20.24 -13.79 15.98
N SER A 176 -19.42 -14.19 16.93
CA SER A 176 -19.69 -15.26 17.90
C SER A 176 -20.56 -14.80 19.09
N ILE A 177 -20.74 -13.49 19.29
CA ILE A 177 -21.50 -12.94 20.42
C ILE A 177 -22.98 -12.83 20.05
N PRO A 178 -23.92 -13.23 20.91
CA PRO A 178 -25.36 -13.04 20.70
C PRO A 178 -25.72 -11.56 20.50
N SER A 179 -26.58 -11.27 19.50
CA SER A 179 -26.96 -9.88 19.17
C SER A 179 -27.68 -9.20 20.32
N GLU A 180 -28.41 -9.94 21.13
CA GLU A 180 -29.12 -9.47 22.30
C GLU A 180 -28.20 -8.89 23.38
N ILE A 181 -26.95 -9.38 23.43
CA ILE A 181 -25.91 -8.86 24.34
C ILE A 181 -25.26 -7.64 23.73
N LEU A 182 -24.92 -7.70 22.45
CA LEU A 182 -24.28 -6.55 21.73
C LEU A 182 -25.21 -5.34 21.69
N SER A 183 -26.52 -5.56 21.51
CA SER A 183 -27.53 -4.50 21.39
C SER A 183 -28.25 -4.17 22.68
N LYS A 184 -27.80 -4.70 23.84
CA LYS A 184 -28.48 -4.51 25.14
C LYS A 184 -28.50 -3.01 25.54
N PRO A 185 -29.70 -2.44 25.83
CA PRO A 185 -29.82 -1.01 26.14
C PRO A 185 -29.44 -0.66 27.59
N THR A 186 -29.13 -1.63 28.41
CA THR A 186 -28.78 -1.46 29.82
C THR A 186 -27.32 -1.83 30.06
N LYS A 187 -26.80 -1.55 31.25
CA LYS A 187 -25.49 -2.03 31.64
C LYS A 187 -25.40 -3.54 31.54
N LEU A 188 -24.29 -4.01 31.02
CA LEU A 188 -23.98 -5.44 30.96
C LEU A 188 -23.70 -5.97 32.36
N THR A 189 -24.10 -7.18 32.61
CA THR A 189 -23.64 -7.94 33.78
C THR A 189 -22.19 -8.37 33.59
N ASP A 190 -21.50 -8.77 34.65
CA ASP A 190 -20.11 -9.24 34.59
C ASP A 190 -19.97 -10.48 33.67
N LEU A 191 -20.98 -11.36 33.66
CA LEU A 191 -21.02 -12.54 32.80
C LEU A 191 -21.15 -12.15 31.32
N GLU A 192 -22.05 -11.23 30.99
CA GLU A 192 -22.24 -10.72 29.62
C GLU A 192 -20.98 -9.98 29.14
N PHE A 193 -20.36 -9.17 30.01
CA PHE A 193 -19.11 -8.50 29.67
C PHE A 193 -17.98 -9.51 29.50
N SER A 194 -17.90 -10.56 30.29
CA SER A 194 -16.93 -11.64 30.11
C SER A 194 -17.14 -12.36 28.78
N LEU A 195 -18.38 -12.55 28.35
CA LEU A 195 -18.67 -13.11 27.02
C LEU A 195 -18.23 -12.15 25.89
N ILE A 196 -18.49 -10.84 26.03
CA ILE A 196 -18.00 -9.88 25.03
C ILE A 196 -16.47 -9.94 24.89
N LYS A 197 -15.73 -10.06 26.00
CA LYS A 197 -14.26 -10.15 25.96
C LYS A 197 -13.74 -11.32 25.10
N THR A 198 -14.54 -12.37 24.90
CA THR A 198 -14.12 -13.51 24.08
C THR A 198 -13.96 -13.17 22.58
N HIS A 199 -14.49 -12.01 22.12
CA HIS A 199 -14.40 -11.65 20.70
C HIS A 199 -12.96 -11.51 20.21
N SER A 200 -12.03 -11.05 21.05
CA SER A 200 -10.61 -10.95 20.69
C SER A 200 -10.03 -12.33 20.35
N GLN A 201 -10.30 -13.34 21.19
CA GLN A 201 -9.89 -14.70 20.95
C GLN A 201 -10.61 -15.31 19.74
N SER A 202 -11.93 -15.11 19.63
CA SER A 202 -12.71 -15.60 18.48
C SER A 202 -12.21 -14.96 17.16
N GLY A 203 -11.85 -13.68 17.19
CA GLY A 203 -11.25 -12.99 16.05
C GLY A 203 -9.90 -13.60 15.65
N TYR A 204 -9.04 -13.87 16.61
CA TYR A 204 -7.79 -14.59 16.39
C TYR A 204 -8.03 -15.95 15.74
N ASP A 205 -8.95 -16.75 16.29
CA ASP A 205 -9.26 -18.10 15.80
C ASP A 205 -9.79 -18.09 14.35
N ILE A 206 -10.52 -17.05 13.95
CA ILE A 206 -10.99 -16.86 12.57
C ILE A 206 -9.84 -16.51 11.63
N LEU A 207 -8.85 -15.74 12.09
CA LEU A 207 -7.82 -15.12 11.23
C LEU A 207 -6.48 -15.87 11.21
N LYS A 208 -6.18 -16.70 12.21
CA LYS A 208 -4.85 -17.31 12.41
C LYS A 208 -4.39 -18.22 11.27
N ASP A 209 -5.32 -18.83 10.54
CA ASP A 209 -5.02 -19.75 9.45
C ASP A 209 -4.95 -19.03 8.07
N ILE A 210 -5.15 -17.70 8.05
CA ILE A 210 -5.00 -16.89 6.84
C ILE A 210 -3.55 -16.43 6.73
N ASP A 211 -2.91 -16.74 5.61
CA ASP A 211 -1.52 -16.36 5.34
C ASP A 211 -1.42 -14.87 4.98
N PHE A 212 -1.56 -14.03 6.01
CA PHE A 212 -1.29 -12.60 5.88
C PHE A 212 0.23 -12.36 5.86
N PRO A 213 0.72 -11.33 5.14
CA PRO A 213 2.13 -10.95 5.20
C PRO A 213 2.54 -10.35 6.56
N TRP A 214 1.59 -10.19 7.47
CA TRP A 214 1.76 -9.60 8.81
C TRP A 214 0.96 -10.37 9.85
N PRO A 215 1.31 -10.30 11.13
CA PRO A 215 0.60 -11.00 12.21
C PRO A 215 -0.75 -10.32 12.55
N VAL A 216 -1.67 -10.26 11.59
CA VAL A 216 -2.99 -9.61 11.75
C VAL A 216 -3.79 -10.24 12.87
N ALA A 217 -3.78 -11.57 12.96
CA ALA A 217 -4.51 -12.31 14.01
C ALA A 217 -4.02 -11.92 15.40
N ASP A 218 -2.70 -11.79 15.61
CA ASP A 218 -2.14 -11.41 16.90
C ASP A 218 -2.51 -9.98 17.30
N VAL A 219 -2.53 -9.05 16.34
CA VAL A 219 -2.98 -7.68 16.61
C VAL A 219 -4.46 -7.66 17.02
N VAL A 220 -5.30 -8.45 16.34
CA VAL A 220 -6.73 -8.61 16.69
C VAL A 220 -6.88 -9.24 18.08
N LEU A 221 -6.05 -10.21 18.45
CA LEU A 221 -6.04 -10.78 19.79
C LEU A 221 -5.71 -9.74 20.86
N GLN A 222 -4.74 -8.86 20.58
CA GLN A 222 -4.11 -7.97 21.56
C GLN A 222 -4.73 -6.57 21.66
N HIS A 223 -5.70 -6.19 20.81
CA HIS A 223 -6.17 -4.79 20.73
C HIS A 223 -6.84 -4.27 22.00
N HIS A 224 -7.25 -5.14 22.91
CA HIS A 224 -7.76 -4.79 24.23
C HIS A 224 -6.74 -4.98 25.37
N GLU A 225 -5.50 -5.33 25.06
CA GLU A 225 -4.44 -5.32 26.05
C GLU A 225 -4.11 -3.89 26.51
N ARG A 226 -3.55 -3.77 27.70
CA ARG A 226 -3.19 -2.49 28.31
C ARG A 226 -1.76 -2.57 28.80
N MET A 227 -1.00 -1.46 28.69
CA MET A 227 0.43 -1.39 29.03
C MET A 227 0.75 -1.93 30.42
N ASN A 228 -0.16 -1.78 31.38
CA ASN A 228 0.01 -2.27 32.76
C ASN A 228 -0.43 -3.73 32.99
N GLY A 229 -0.94 -4.42 31.96
CA GLY A 229 -1.40 -5.80 32.04
C GLY A 229 -2.83 -5.97 32.57
N SER A 230 -3.59 -4.89 32.70
CA SER A 230 -5.01 -4.96 33.12
C SER A 230 -5.95 -5.27 31.95
N GLY A 231 -5.42 -5.41 30.74
CA GLY A 231 -6.17 -5.74 29.54
C GLY A 231 -6.57 -7.21 29.44
N TYR A 232 -7.05 -7.59 28.27
CA TYR A 232 -7.46 -8.96 27.97
C TYR A 232 -7.18 -9.31 26.50
N PRO A 233 -7.11 -10.59 26.10
CA PRO A 233 -7.41 -11.79 26.89
C PRO A 233 -6.20 -12.36 27.66
N GLN A 234 -4.97 -11.93 27.34
CA GLN A 234 -3.72 -12.54 27.83
C GLN A 234 -3.12 -11.79 29.03
N GLY A 235 -3.48 -10.52 29.24
CA GLY A 235 -2.89 -9.67 30.28
C GLY A 235 -1.44 -9.30 29.99
N LEU A 236 -1.09 -9.12 28.71
CA LEU A 236 0.25 -8.71 28.25
C LEU A 236 0.61 -7.33 28.80
N LYS A 237 1.92 -7.07 28.95
CA LYS A 237 2.44 -5.81 29.50
C LYS A 237 3.50 -5.20 28.58
N GLY A 238 3.49 -3.88 28.53
CA GLY A 238 4.57 -3.11 27.89
C GLY A 238 4.86 -3.61 26.48
N ASP A 239 6.11 -3.96 26.23
CA ASP A 239 6.61 -4.36 24.91
C ASP A 239 6.20 -5.79 24.48
N ASP A 240 5.58 -6.57 25.37
CA ASP A 240 4.97 -7.84 24.96
C ASP A 240 3.73 -7.62 24.08
N ILE A 241 3.14 -6.41 24.09
CA ILE A 241 2.04 -6.01 23.23
C ILE A 241 2.62 -5.48 21.90
N LEU A 242 2.17 -5.99 20.77
CA LEU A 242 2.57 -5.49 19.45
C LEU A 242 2.29 -3.99 19.32
N LEU A 243 3.22 -3.24 18.73
CA LEU A 243 3.04 -1.79 18.55
C LEU A 243 1.75 -1.46 17.77
N GLU A 244 1.41 -2.26 16.78
CA GLU A 244 0.18 -2.11 16.01
C GLU A 244 -1.07 -2.28 16.87
N ALA A 245 -1.05 -3.21 17.83
CA ALA A 245 -2.14 -3.37 18.80
C ALA A 245 -2.22 -2.20 19.78
N ARG A 246 -1.07 -1.65 20.21
CA ARG A 246 -1.05 -0.43 21.06
C ARG A 246 -1.63 0.78 20.33
N ILE A 247 -1.29 0.95 19.03
CA ILE A 247 -1.86 1.99 18.18
C ILE A 247 -3.36 1.81 18.02
N MET A 248 -3.79 0.58 17.75
CA MET A 248 -5.22 0.25 17.62
C MET A 248 -5.98 0.51 18.92
N ALA A 249 -5.42 0.13 20.07
CA ALA A 249 -6.05 0.34 21.37
C ALA A 249 -6.34 1.80 21.68
N VAL A 250 -5.45 2.72 21.28
CA VAL A 250 -5.65 4.18 21.42
C VAL A 250 -6.72 4.65 20.43
N ALA A 251 -6.63 4.24 19.16
CA ALA A 251 -7.57 4.65 18.13
C ALA A 251 -9.00 4.19 18.43
N ASP A 252 -9.15 2.94 18.89
CA ASP A 252 -10.44 2.35 19.26
C ASP A 252 -11.07 3.12 20.43
N VAL A 253 -10.33 3.39 21.49
CA VAL A 253 -10.83 4.14 22.65
C VAL A 253 -11.22 5.56 22.28
N VAL A 254 -10.42 6.26 21.50
CA VAL A 254 -10.71 7.63 21.07
C VAL A 254 -11.96 7.67 20.20
N GLU A 255 -12.10 6.74 19.26
CA GLU A 255 -13.30 6.62 18.44
C GLU A 255 -14.52 6.26 19.26
N ALA A 256 -14.41 5.25 20.13
CA ALA A 256 -15.51 4.77 20.95
C ALA A 256 -16.08 5.83 21.91
N ILE A 257 -15.23 6.71 22.42
CA ILE A 257 -15.65 7.81 23.31
C ILE A 257 -16.15 9.02 22.51
N GLY A 258 -15.47 9.34 21.42
CA GLY A 258 -15.74 10.51 20.57
C GLY A 258 -16.98 10.36 19.70
N SER A 259 -17.43 9.13 19.41
CA SER A 259 -18.58 8.84 18.55
C SER A 259 -19.88 8.64 19.32
N HIS A 260 -20.98 8.96 18.65
CA HIS A 260 -22.33 8.77 19.22
C HIS A 260 -22.67 7.27 19.24
N ARG A 261 -23.13 6.79 20.41
CA ARG A 261 -23.72 5.45 20.55
C ARG A 261 -25.13 5.59 21.07
N PRO A 262 -26.11 4.75 20.66
CA PRO A 262 -27.52 4.94 21.02
C PRO A 262 -27.83 4.96 22.51
N TYR A 263 -27.01 4.32 23.34
CA TYR A 263 -27.16 4.33 24.80
C TYR A 263 -26.36 5.40 25.52
N ARG A 264 -25.46 6.03 24.80
CA ARG A 264 -24.58 7.05 25.34
C ARG A 264 -24.34 8.12 24.29
N PRO A 265 -24.82 9.34 24.52
CA PRO A 265 -24.37 10.48 23.73
C PRO A 265 -22.84 10.49 23.63
N SER A 266 -22.29 10.92 22.51
CA SER A 266 -20.87 11.20 22.43
C SER A 266 -20.48 12.06 23.62
N LEU A 267 -19.44 11.67 24.34
CA LEU A 267 -18.86 12.52 25.38
C LEU A 267 -18.00 13.63 24.75
N GLY A 268 -17.83 13.59 23.44
CA GLY A 268 -17.00 14.51 22.67
C GLY A 268 -15.55 14.05 22.55
N ILE A 269 -14.89 14.61 21.54
CA ILE A 269 -13.49 14.30 21.28
C ILE A 269 -12.59 14.79 22.42
N ASP A 270 -12.89 15.92 23.02
CA ASP A 270 -12.10 16.49 24.10
C ASP A 270 -12.03 15.53 25.30
N PHE A 271 -13.14 14.88 25.66
CA PHE A 271 -13.17 13.89 26.71
C PHE A 271 -12.37 12.63 26.35
N ALA A 272 -12.42 12.22 25.10
CA ALA A 272 -11.63 11.08 24.61
C ALA A 272 -10.12 11.38 24.70
N LEU A 273 -9.71 12.56 24.32
CA LEU A 273 -8.31 12.99 24.40
C LEU A 273 -7.85 13.16 25.85
N GLU A 274 -8.70 13.64 26.74
CA GLU A 274 -8.42 13.71 28.18
C GLU A 274 -8.22 12.31 28.77
N GLU A 275 -9.07 11.34 28.42
CA GLU A 275 -8.96 9.94 28.87
C GLU A 275 -7.61 9.31 28.49
N ILE A 276 -7.20 9.40 27.23
CA ILE A 276 -5.93 8.82 26.79
C ILE A 276 -4.73 9.58 27.41
N SER A 277 -4.85 10.90 27.58
CA SER A 277 -3.81 11.74 28.21
C SER A 277 -3.61 11.38 29.68
N ARG A 278 -4.70 11.23 30.44
CA ARG A 278 -4.65 10.87 31.87
C ARG A 278 -4.04 9.49 32.11
N ASN A 279 -4.28 8.55 31.19
CA ASN A 279 -3.81 7.17 31.26
C ASN A 279 -2.56 6.89 30.42
N LYS A 280 -1.89 7.94 29.93
CA LYS A 280 -0.66 7.85 29.17
C LYS A 280 0.45 7.17 29.97
N GLY A 281 1.10 6.18 29.38
CA GLY A 281 2.15 5.38 30.02
C GLY A 281 1.65 4.40 31.10
N ILE A 282 0.34 4.40 31.40
CA ILE A 282 -0.31 3.48 32.37
C ILE A 282 -1.14 2.42 31.62
N LEU A 283 -2.16 2.86 30.91
CA LEU A 283 -3.03 1.99 30.10
C LEU A 283 -2.62 2.01 28.64
N TYR A 284 -2.13 3.13 28.13
CA TYR A 284 -1.81 3.38 26.74
C TYR A 284 -0.33 3.71 26.58
N ASP A 285 0.22 3.29 25.44
CA ASP A 285 1.59 3.60 25.07
C ASP A 285 1.79 5.13 24.96
N ALA A 286 2.86 5.63 25.57
CA ALA A 286 3.09 7.06 25.68
C ALA A 286 3.35 7.73 24.34
N ASP A 287 4.13 7.10 23.47
CA ASP A 287 4.48 7.65 22.15
C ASP A 287 3.26 7.64 21.23
N VAL A 288 2.43 6.60 21.32
CA VAL A 288 1.17 6.49 20.57
C VAL A 288 0.19 7.57 21.01
N VAL A 289 0.06 7.82 22.32
CA VAL A 289 -0.81 8.88 22.82
C VAL A 289 -0.31 10.25 22.36
N ASP A 290 1.00 10.53 22.41
CA ASP A 290 1.55 11.80 21.96
C ASP A 290 1.28 12.03 20.46
N ALA A 291 1.49 11.01 19.64
CA ALA A 291 1.17 11.08 18.23
C ALA A 291 -0.32 11.34 17.98
N CYS A 292 -1.21 10.70 18.73
CA CYS A 292 -2.65 10.94 18.65
C CYS A 292 -3.04 12.36 19.05
N LEU A 293 -2.55 12.85 20.19
CA LEU A 293 -2.82 14.22 20.66
C LEU A 293 -2.37 15.26 19.64
N LYS A 294 -1.19 15.10 19.06
CA LYS A 294 -0.63 16.00 18.06
C LYS A 294 -1.50 16.08 16.81
N LEU A 295 -2.10 14.98 16.34
CA LEU A 295 -3.02 14.98 15.22
C LEU A 295 -4.22 15.91 15.45
N PHE A 296 -4.86 15.84 16.62
CA PHE A 296 -6.04 16.64 16.93
C PHE A 296 -5.70 18.07 17.27
N GLN A 297 -4.65 18.32 18.07
CA GLN A 297 -4.31 19.65 18.58
C GLN A 297 -3.55 20.51 17.57
N GLU A 298 -2.66 19.93 16.77
CA GLU A 298 -1.79 20.69 15.85
C GLU A 298 -2.20 20.55 14.38
N LYS A 299 -2.76 19.38 13.98
CA LYS A 299 -3.07 19.09 12.56
C LYS A 299 -4.54 19.12 12.21
N SER A 300 -5.40 19.56 13.14
CA SER A 300 -6.84 19.69 12.93
C SER A 300 -7.49 18.38 12.41
N TYR A 301 -7.01 17.23 12.87
CA TYR A 301 -7.61 15.96 12.52
C TYR A 301 -9.05 15.88 13.03
N THR A 302 -9.96 15.43 12.20
CA THR A 302 -11.36 15.24 12.59
C THR A 302 -11.78 13.81 12.31
N LEU A 303 -12.46 13.18 13.27
CA LEU A 303 -13.14 11.93 13.02
C LEU A 303 -14.28 12.19 12.02
N LEU A 304 -14.23 11.52 10.86
CA LEU A 304 -15.28 11.61 9.86
C LEU A 304 -16.57 10.99 10.42
N VAL A 305 -17.42 11.79 11.02
CA VAL A 305 -18.78 11.37 11.38
C VAL A 305 -19.60 11.41 10.10
N LEU A 306 -20.00 10.28 9.57
CA LEU A 306 -20.97 10.21 8.48
C LEU A 306 -22.22 10.95 8.94
N LYS A 307 -22.44 12.15 8.41
CA LYS A 307 -23.74 12.86 8.57
C LYS A 307 -24.80 11.95 7.94
N LYS A 308 -25.75 11.50 8.79
CA LYS A 308 -26.99 10.85 8.33
C LYS A 308 -27.81 11.79 7.49
#